data_aa4651ebb04a4e15fe9ba92141bb4c0c
#
_entry.id   aa4651ebb04a4e15fe9ba92141bb4c0c
#
_cell.length_a   1.000
_cell.length_b   1.000
_cell.length_c   1.000
_cell.angle_alpha   90.00
_cell.angle_beta   90.00
_cell.angle_gamma   90.00
#
_symmetry.space_group_name_H-M   'P 1'
#
loop_
_entity.id
_entity.type
_entity.pdbx_description
1 polymer ?
#
loop_
_entity_poly.entity_id
_entity_poly.type
_entity_poly.pdbx_seq_one_letter_code
_entity_poly.pdbx_strand_id
1 'polypeptide(L)'
;MNITNNLEKLIKEISLKKIDFYVISTNDENLLEYTPDQNKRLQWLTNFSGSNGIALISKKQKFFFTDGRYILQAKKEIDSKFKIIDLQSESFFFFFQKNIQHKTILIDYRIFNIKFVKELKRIAELNSVKIYHDKKNIIDKIWDRKIKKSQKHCFFLEKKISGEDTLSKKERIFNKINYDFLILTSSESICWLMNLRGFDLEHTPIVLCKAIVTKTSIKLFTDLNKFPSKVNVKGVQTLCFKEFES
;
A
#
# COMPACT_ATOMS: atom_id res chain seq x y z
N MET A 1 16.27 -13.07 -10.92
CA MET A 1 15.30 -13.57 -9.92
C MET A 1 14.63 -14.84 -10.47
N ASN A 2 14.48 -15.89 -9.70
CA ASN A 2 13.82 -17.12 -10.19
C ASN A 2 12.31 -17.03 -9.88
N ILE A 3 11.56 -16.40 -10.79
CA ILE A 3 10.11 -16.14 -10.66
C ILE A 3 9.31 -17.43 -10.54
N THR A 4 9.68 -18.47 -11.30
CA THR A 4 9.03 -19.77 -11.25
C THR A 4 9.05 -20.33 -9.83
N ASN A 5 10.17 -20.27 -9.15
CA ASN A 5 10.33 -20.69 -7.75
C ASN A 5 9.48 -19.84 -6.79
N ASN A 6 9.36 -18.53 -7.02
CA ASN A 6 8.55 -17.63 -6.18
C ASN A 6 7.05 -17.95 -6.30
N LEU A 7 6.57 -18.19 -7.52
CA LEU A 7 5.18 -18.63 -7.77
C LEU A 7 4.90 -20.00 -7.16
N GLU A 8 5.83 -20.95 -7.26
CA GLU A 8 5.69 -22.27 -6.66
C GLU A 8 5.59 -22.19 -5.12
N LYS A 9 6.41 -21.36 -4.48
CA LYS A 9 6.33 -21.10 -3.04
C LYS A 9 4.94 -20.56 -2.66
N LEU A 10 4.42 -19.56 -3.39
CA LEU A 10 3.09 -19.03 -3.14
C LEU A 10 2.01 -20.10 -3.34
N ILE A 11 2.05 -20.85 -4.44
CA ILE A 11 1.07 -21.90 -4.73
C ILE A 11 1.05 -22.96 -3.65
N LYS A 12 2.22 -23.36 -3.14
CA LYS A 12 2.34 -24.28 -2.01
C LYS A 12 1.61 -23.75 -0.77
N GLU A 13 1.86 -22.49 -0.39
CA GLU A 13 1.25 -21.88 0.80
C GLU A 13 -0.28 -21.74 0.68
N ILE A 14 -0.79 -21.25 -0.46
CA ILE A 14 -2.25 -21.14 -0.66
C ILE A 14 -2.93 -22.52 -0.71
N SER A 15 -2.25 -23.53 -1.27
CA SER A 15 -2.77 -24.91 -1.31
C SER A 15 -2.87 -25.52 0.09
N LEU A 16 -1.85 -25.31 0.96
CA LEU A 16 -1.88 -25.74 2.36
C LEU A 16 -3.03 -25.11 3.15
N LYS A 17 -3.39 -23.87 2.81
CA LYS A 17 -4.52 -23.13 3.41
C LYS A 17 -5.87 -23.44 2.76
N LYS A 18 -5.92 -24.30 1.74
CA LYS A 18 -7.14 -24.60 0.94
C LYS A 18 -7.75 -23.33 0.32
N ILE A 19 -6.91 -22.43 -0.16
CA ILE A 19 -7.28 -21.20 -0.85
C ILE A 19 -7.22 -21.41 -2.35
N ASP A 20 -8.27 -21.02 -3.07
CA ASP A 20 -8.33 -21.12 -4.52
C ASP A 20 -7.52 -20.02 -5.21
N PHE A 21 -7.65 -18.77 -4.75
CA PHE A 21 -6.97 -17.62 -5.34
C PHE A 21 -6.35 -16.70 -4.29
N TYR A 22 -5.20 -16.13 -4.65
CA TYR A 22 -4.54 -15.04 -3.92
C TYR A 22 -4.62 -13.75 -4.73
N VAL A 23 -4.99 -12.64 -4.07
CA VAL A 23 -5.05 -11.30 -4.69
C VAL A 23 -3.97 -10.43 -4.10
N ILE A 24 -3.16 -9.82 -4.97
CA ILE A 24 -2.07 -8.94 -4.60
C ILE A 24 -1.98 -7.75 -5.56
N SER A 25 -1.60 -6.57 -5.05
CA SER A 25 -1.37 -5.36 -5.85
C SER A 25 0.09 -4.88 -5.76
N THR A 26 0.43 -3.88 -6.58
CA THR A 26 1.70 -3.16 -6.50
C THR A 26 1.87 -2.38 -5.21
N ASN A 27 0.77 -2.03 -4.53
CA ASN A 27 0.79 -1.22 -3.33
C ASN A 27 1.35 -1.95 -2.11
N ASP A 28 1.78 -1.18 -1.13
CA ASP A 28 2.04 -1.60 0.25
C ASP A 28 1.02 -0.97 1.22
N GLU A 29 1.26 -1.12 2.49
CA GLU A 29 0.40 -0.64 3.58
C GLU A 29 0.35 0.90 3.68
N ASN A 30 1.18 1.62 2.93
CA ASN A 30 1.18 3.08 2.87
C ASN A 30 0.36 3.62 1.70
N LEU A 31 0.03 2.79 0.71
CA LEU A 31 -0.74 3.12 -0.50
C LEU A 31 -0.15 4.31 -1.28
N LEU A 32 1.18 4.39 -1.34
CA LEU A 32 1.91 5.43 -2.06
C LEU A 32 2.05 5.08 -3.55
N GLU A 33 2.29 6.09 -4.39
CA GLU A 33 2.61 5.90 -5.81
C GLU A 33 3.83 4.99 -6.00
N TYR A 34 4.87 5.22 -5.19
CA TYR A 34 6.09 4.41 -5.21
C TYR A 34 6.21 3.58 -3.95
N THR A 35 6.23 2.27 -4.14
CA THR A 35 6.40 1.31 -3.04
C THR A 35 7.89 1.15 -2.72
N PRO A 36 8.30 1.21 -1.44
CA PRO A 36 9.67 0.91 -1.02
C PRO A 36 10.11 -0.49 -1.49
N ASP A 37 11.39 -0.65 -1.87
CA ASP A 37 11.89 -1.91 -2.45
C ASP A 37 11.60 -3.14 -1.60
N GLN A 38 11.69 -3.01 -0.28
CA GLN A 38 11.39 -4.09 0.65
C GLN A 38 9.90 -4.48 0.67
N ASN A 39 9.00 -3.67 0.08
CA ASN A 39 7.57 -3.91 0.04
C ASN A 39 7.05 -4.21 -1.38
N LYS A 40 7.91 -4.27 -2.38
CA LYS A 40 7.57 -4.58 -3.79
C LYS A 40 7.21 -6.06 -3.97
N ARG A 41 6.19 -6.52 -3.23
CA ARG A 41 5.76 -7.92 -3.18
C ARG A 41 5.29 -8.44 -4.53
N LEU A 42 4.52 -7.65 -5.28
CA LEU A 42 4.06 -8.02 -6.61
C LEU A 42 5.22 -8.14 -7.59
N GLN A 43 6.18 -7.21 -7.55
CA GLN A 43 7.38 -7.28 -8.40
C GLN A 43 8.21 -8.53 -8.08
N TRP A 44 8.41 -8.87 -6.80
CA TRP A 44 9.11 -10.09 -6.42
C TRP A 44 8.44 -11.35 -6.98
N LEU A 45 7.11 -11.35 -7.02
CA LEU A 45 6.31 -12.49 -7.45
C LEU A 45 6.22 -12.62 -8.98
N THR A 46 6.15 -11.49 -9.70
CA THR A 46 5.82 -11.45 -11.13
C THR A 46 6.91 -10.85 -12.01
N ASN A 47 7.93 -10.22 -11.42
CA ASN A 47 8.95 -9.36 -12.05
C ASN A 47 8.41 -8.03 -12.60
N PHE A 48 7.13 -7.74 -12.48
CA PHE A 48 6.56 -6.49 -12.98
C PHE A 48 7.05 -5.29 -12.15
N SER A 49 7.68 -4.34 -12.82
CA SER A 49 8.30 -3.17 -12.20
C SER A 49 7.46 -1.88 -12.32
N GLY A 50 6.30 -1.93 -13.00
CA GLY A 50 5.39 -0.79 -13.10
C GLY A 50 4.66 -0.47 -11.81
N SER A 51 4.12 0.76 -11.69
CA SER A 51 3.48 1.25 -10.46
C SER A 51 2.00 0.86 -10.30
N ASN A 52 1.35 0.33 -11.34
CA ASN A 52 -0.06 -0.07 -11.26
C ASN A 52 -0.28 -1.50 -11.80
N GLY A 53 -0.55 -2.41 -10.88
CA GLY A 53 -0.83 -3.80 -11.22
C GLY A 53 -1.55 -4.54 -10.10
N ILE A 54 -2.43 -5.47 -10.49
CA ILE A 54 -3.11 -6.43 -9.59
C ILE A 54 -2.94 -7.81 -10.17
N ALA A 55 -2.53 -8.77 -9.36
CA ALA A 55 -2.51 -10.17 -9.77
C ALA A 55 -3.56 -10.99 -9.01
N LEU A 56 -4.25 -11.87 -9.73
CA LEU A 56 -5.17 -12.88 -9.21
C LEU A 56 -4.59 -14.26 -9.57
N ILE A 57 -4.12 -15.00 -8.57
CA ILE A 57 -3.26 -16.17 -8.76
C ILE A 57 -3.87 -17.40 -8.12
N SER A 58 -4.02 -18.46 -8.90
CA SER A 58 -4.36 -19.79 -8.43
C SER A 58 -3.32 -20.82 -8.89
N LYS A 59 -3.47 -22.07 -8.46
CA LYS A 59 -2.64 -23.17 -8.93
C LYS A 59 -2.67 -23.32 -10.45
N LYS A 60 -3.87 -23.18 -11.07
CA LYS A 60 -4.07 -23.40 -12.49
C LYS A 60 -4.07 -22.12 -13.33
N GLN A 61 -4.56 -21.03 -12.79
CA GLN A 61 -4.83 -19.78 -13.52
C GLN A 61 -4.10 -18.60 -12.86
N LYS A 62 -3.55 -17.74 -13.69
CA LYS A 62 -2.86 -16.53 -13.26
C LYS A 62 -3.29 -15.38 -14.16
N PHE A 63 -3.86 -14.36 -13.56
CA PHE A 63 -4.32 -13.16 -14.25
C PHE A 63 -3.56 -11.96 -13.70
N PHE A 64 -3.18 -11.06 -14.60
CA PHE A 64 -2.50 -9.83 -14.27
C PHE A 64 -3.24 -8.67 -14.91
N PHE A 65 -3.66 -7.73 -14.09
CA PHE A 65 -4.43 -6.56 -14.50
C PHE A 65 -3.55 -5.33 -14.38
N THR A 66 -3.47 -4.54 -15.44
CA THR A 66 -2.77 -3.25 -15.45
C THR A 66 -3.44 -2.31 -16.46
N ASP A 67 -3.11 -1.03 -16.43
CA ASP A 67 -3.64 -0.06 -17.39
C ASP A 67 -2.77 0.03 -18.65
N GLY A 68 -3.29 0.75 -19.66
CA GLY A 68 -2.67 0.84 -20.99
C GLY A 68 -1.22 1.34 -21.00
N ARG A 69 -0.81 2.14 -19.99
CA ARG A 69 0.57 2.62 -19.86
C ARG A 69 1.58 1.48 -19.69
N TYR A 70 1.15 0.39 -19.09
CA TYR A 70 2.02 -0.73 -18.69
C TYR A 70 1.81 -2.02 -19.46
N ILE A 71 0.89 -2.10 -20.42
CA ILE A 71 0.61 -3.35 -21.16
C ILE A 71 1.83 -3.89 -21.89
N LEU A 72 2.59 -3.03 -22.58
CA LEU A 72 3.80 -3.44 -23.30
C LEU A 72 4.90 -3.90 -22.34
N GLN A 73 5.05 -3.19 -21.22
CA GLN A 73 6.01 -3.52 -20.18
C GLN A 73 5.64 -4.85 -19.52
N ALA A 74 4.38 -5.04 -19.15
CA ALA A 74 3.89 -6.28 -18.55
C ALA A 74 4.14 -7.49 -19.47
N LYS A 75 3.90 -7.36 -20.77
CA LYS A 75 4.18 -8.44 -21.74
C LYS A 75 5.67 -8.81 -21.83
N LYS A 76 6.58 -7.88 -21.52
CA LYS A 76 8.03 -8.13 -21.53
C LYS A 76 8.55 -8.70 -20.21
N GLU A 77 7.98 -8.28 -19.09
CA GLU A 77 8.51 -8.56 -17.75
C GLU A 77 7.87 -9.77 -17.08
N ILE A 78 6.59 -10.02 -17.34
CA ILE A 78 5.79 -11.04 -16.64
C ILE A 78 5.90 -12.38 -17.38
N ASP A 79 5.98 -13.48 -16.59
CA ASP A 79 5.97 -14.85 -17.11
C ASP A 79 4.74 -15.10 -18.00
N SER A 80 4.93 -15.78 -19.14
CA SER A 80 3.88 -16.13 -20.12
C SER A 80 2.72 -16.95 -19.54
N LYS A 81 2.88 -17.53 -18.34
CA LYS A 81 1.80 -18.20 -17.61
C LYS A 81 0.70 -17.26 -17.13
N PHE A 82 0.93 -15.93 -17.14
CA PHE A 82 -0.07 -14.94 -16.79
C PHE A 82 -0.86 -14.49 -18.02
N LYS A 83 -2.18 -14.49 -17.90
CA LYS A 83 -3.04 -13.74 -18.83
C LYS A 83 -3.06 -12.29 -18.42
N ILE A 84 -2.50 -11.40 -19.24
CA ILE A 84 -2.50 -9.96 -19.02
C ILE A 84 -3.82 -9.38 -19.51
N ILE A 85 -4.47 -8.56 -18.69
CA ILE A 85 -5.77 -7.94 -18.92
C ILE A 85 -5.59 -6.44 -18.80
N ASP A 86 -6.02 -5.70 -19.82
CA ASP A 86 -6.05 -4.25 -19.82
C ASP A 86 -7.28 -3.76 -19.04
N LEU A 87 -7.04 -3.00 -17.96
CA LEU A 87 -8.09 -2.42 -17.12
C LEU A 87 -9.01 -1.44 -17.89
N GLN A 88 -8.59 -0.91 -19.05
CA GLN A 88 -9.44 -0.09 -19.90
C GLN A 88 -10.45 -0.93 -20.68
N SER A 89 -10.09 -2.15 -21.05
CA SER A 89 -10.98 -3.07 -21.77
C SER A 89 -11.86 -3.89 -20.83
N GLU A 90 -11.33 -4.32 -19.70
CA GLU A 90 -12.07 -5.13 -18.72
C GLU A 90 -11.62 -4.80 -17.29
N SER A 91 -12.51 -4.19 -16.49
CA SER A 91 -12.18 -3.88 -15.10
C SER A 91 -11.98 -5.15 -14.27
N PHE A 92 -11.13 -5.05 -13.21
CA PHE A 92 -10.90 -6.16 -12.27
C PHE A 92 -12.21 -6.70 -11.69
N PHE A 93 -13.12 -5.82 -11.30
CA PHE A 93 -14.38 -6.21 -10.68
C PHE A 93 -15.34 -6.90 -11.65
N PHE A 94 -15.42 -6.43 -12.90
CA PHE A 94 -16.23 -7.08 -13.92
C PHE A 94 -15.69 -8.46 -14.24
N PHE A 95 -14.38 -8.59 -14.46
CA PHE A 95 -13.73 -9.89 -14.63
C PHE A 95 -13.99 -10.83 -13.46
N PHE A 96 -13.82 -10.33 -12.23
CA PHE A 96 -14.03 -11.11 -11.00
C PHE A 96 -15.46 -11.61 -10.90
N GLN A 97 -16.44 -10.73 -11.12
CA GLN A 97 -17.86 -11.09 -11.08
C GLN A 97 -18.23 -12.17 -12.11
N LYS A 98 -17.66 -12.09 -13.32
CA LYS A 98 -17.95 -13.01 -14.41
C LYS A 98 -17.28 -14.37 -14.24
N ASN A 99 -16.05 -14.41 -13.70
CA ASN A 99 -15.18 -15.59 -13.78
C ASN A 99 -14.93 -16.30 -12.45
N ILE A 100 -15.23 -15.65 -11.31
CA ILE A 100 -14.88 -16.18 -9.98
C ILE A 100 -16.17 -16.42 -9.19
N GLN A 101 -16.57 -17.70 -9.08
CA GLN A 101 -17.76 -18.13 -8.36
C GLN A 101 -17.45 -19.33 -7.48
N HIS A 102 -18.09 -19.43 -6.31
CA HIS A 102 -17.95 -20.55 -5.36
C HIS A 102 -16.47 -20.85 -5.00
N LYS A 103 -15.66 -19.82 -4.82
CA LYS A 103 -14.21 -19.90 -4.55
C LYS A 103 -13.84 -19.31 -3.21
N THR A 104 -12.63 -19.66 -2.77
CA THR A 104 -11.98 -19.05 -1.59
C THR A 104 -10.85 -18.13 -2.03
N ILE A 105 -10.86 -16.91 -1.52
CA ILE A 105 -9.89 -15.87 -1.85
C ILE A 105 -9.11 -15.47 -0.61
N LEU A 106 -7.79 -15.35 -0.74
CA LEU A 106 -6.92 -14.75 0.27
C LEU A 106 -6.44 -13.39 -0.23
N ILE A 107 -6.58 -12.35 0.59
CA ILE A 107 -6.18 -10.98 0.25
C ILE A 107 -5.70 -10.25 1.50
N ASP A 108 -4.64 -9.46 1.40
CA ASP A 108 -4.24 -8.52 2.42
C ASP A 108 -4.98 -7.19 2.23
N TYR A 109 -5.96 -6.89 3.07
CA TYR A 109 -6.76 -5.66 2.95
C TYR A 109 -5.93 -4.37 3.10
N ARG A 110 -4.79 -4.42 3.80
CA ARG A 110 -3.95 -3.24 4.07
C ARG A 110 -3.30 -2.65 2.82
N ILE A 111 -3.12 -3.48 1.77
CA ILE A 111 -2.53 -3.05 0.49
C ILE A 111 -3.57 -2.64 -0.56
N PHE A 112 -4.80 -2.43 -0.14
CA PHE A 112 -5.90 -1.96 -0.99
C PHE A 112 -6.66 -0.83 -0.30
N ASN A 113 -7.15 0.13 -1.07
CA ASN A 113 -8.01 1.16 -0.51
C ASN A 113 -9.38 0.60 -0.08
N ILE A 114 -10.04 1.30 0.83
CA ILE A 114 -11.30 0.83 1.42
C ILE A 114 -12.43 0.66 0.39
N LYS A 115 -12.44 1.46 -0.69
CA LYS A 115 -13.44 1.36 -1.77
C LYS A 115 -13.27 0.03 -2.51
N PHE A 116 -12.03 -0.33 -2.84
CA PHE A 116 -11.72 -1.62 -3.47
C PHE A 116 -12.17 -2.79 -2.61
N VAL A 117 -11.85 -2.78 -1.32
CA VAL A 117 -12.21 -3.87 -0.39
C VAL A 117 -13.73 -3.99 -0.22
N LYS A 118 -14.45 -2.87 -0.12
CA LYS A 118 -15.92 -2.86 -0.02
C LYS A 118 -16.56 -3.44 -1.28
N GLU A 119 -16.10 -3.01 -2.46
CA GLU A 119 -16.63 -3.49 -3.73
C GLU A 119 -16.31 -4.97 -3.95
N LEU A 120 -15.10 -5.40 -3.63
CA LEU A 120 -14.72 -6.81 -3.71
C LEU A 120 -15.62 -7.70 -2.81
N LYS A 121 -15.89 -7.26 -1.58
CA LYS A 121 -16.78 -7.98 -0.67
C LYS A 121 -18.20 -8.06 -1.21
N ARG A 122 -18.74 -6.96 -1.73
CA ARG A 122 -20.08 -6.91 -2.33
C ARG A 122 -20.23 -7.93 -3.47
N ILE A 123 -19.26 -7.96 -4.40
CA ILE A 123 -19.29 -8.90 -5.53
C ILE A 123 -19.06 -10.34 -5.06
N ALA A 124 -18.20 -10.55 -4.07
CA ALA A 124 -17.93 -11.86 -3.52
C ALA A 124 -19.19 -12.50 -2.90
N GLU A 125 -20.01 -11.71 -2.19
CA GLU A 125 -21.30 -12.16 -1.68
C GLU A 125 -22.23 -12.61 -2.80
N LEU A 126 -22.36 -11.81 -3.86
CA LEU A 126 -23.18 -12.15 -5.04
C LEU A 126 -22.73 -13.44 -5.74
N ASN A 127 -21.45 -13.73 -5.71
CA ASN A 127 -20.84 -14.87 -6.40
C ASN A 127 -20.57 -16.06 -5.47
N SER A 128 -21.06 -16.05 -4.22
CA SER A 128 -20.78 -17.11 -3.21
C SER A 128 -19.27 -17.35 -3.01
N VAL A 129 -18.48 -16.29 -3.06
CA VAL A 129 -17.03 -16.32 -2.83
C VAL A 129 -16.72 -16.02 -1.37
N LYS A 130 -15.87 -16.84 -0.73
CA LYS A 130 -15.39 -16.62 0.64
C LYS A 130 -14.08 -15.86 0.61
N ILE A 131 -14.01 -14.70 1.28
CA ILE A 131 -12.79 -13.91 1.36
C ILE A 131 -12.17 -14.02 2.75
N TYR A 132 -10.88 -14.34 2.79
CA TYR A 132 -10.05 -14.38 3.99
C TYR A 132 -9.04 -13.24 3.96
N HIS A 133 -8.88 -12.57 5.11
CA HIS A 133 -7.86 -11.53 5.27
C HIS A 133 -6.50 -12.14 5.62
N ASP A 134 -5.49 -11.82 4.84
CA ASP A 134 -4.09 -12.23 5.05
C ASP A 134 -3.38 -11.24 5.99
N LYS A 135 -3.65 -11.33 7.30
CA LYS A 135 -3.14 -10.38 8.32
C LYS A 135 -1.61 -10.23 8.34
N LYS A 136 -0.86 -11.26 7.93
CA LYS A 136 0.62 -11.29 7.97
C LYS A 136 1.27 -11.26 6.60
N ASN A 137 0.50 -11.07 5.53
CA ASN A 137 0.90 -11.16 4.13
C ASN A 137 1.78 -12.38 3.81
N ILE A 138 1.21 -13.35 3.12
CA ILE A 138 1.85 -14.63 2.83
C ILE A 138 3.19 -14.48 2.09
N ILE A 139 3.33 -13.41 1.28
CA ILE A 139 4.58 -13.13 0.57
C ILE A 139 5.70 -12.81 1.55
N ASP A 140 5.42 -12.07 2.64
CA ASP A 140 6.43 -11.74 3.65
C ASP A 140 6.98 -12.98 4.37
N LYS A 141 6.19 -14.06 4.41
CA LYS A 141 6.61 -15.34 4.97
C LYS A 141 7.58 -16.10 4.06
N ILE A 142 7.39 -16.00 2.74
CA ILE A 142 8.11 -16.82 1.75
C ILE A 142 9.21 -16.06 1.00
N TRP A 143 9.22 -14.74 1.12
CA TRP A 143 10.23 -13.87 0.54
C TRP A 143 11.38 -13.65 1.52
N ASP A 144 12.46 -14.35 1.32
CA ASP A 144 13.70 -14.09 2.07
C ASP A 144 14.31 -12.77 1.58
N ARG A 145 14.19 -11.72 2.41
CA ARG A 145 14.70 -10.38 2.10
C ARG A 145 15.27 -9.68 3.34
N LYS A 146 16.31 -8.89 3.10
CA LYS A 146 16.83 -7.96 4.12
C LYS A 146 16.04 -6.65 4.03
N ILE A 147 15.34 -6.32 5.11
CA ILE A 147 14.64 -5.04 5.22
C ILE A 147 15.67 -3.96 5.53
N LYS A 148 15.94 -3.09 4.56
CA LYS A 148 16.79 -1.90 4.76
C LYS A 148 15.88 -0.72 5.11
N LYS A 149 16.00 -0.22 6.34
CA LYS A 149 15.36 1.04 6.73
C LYS A 149 16.33 2.19 6.47
N SER A 150 15.84 3.30 5.95
CA SER A 150 16.62 4.53 5.88
C SER A 150 17.01 4.95 7.30
N GLN A 151 18.30 5.18 7.53
CA GLN A 151 18.82 5.74 8.80
C GLN A 151 19.01 7.26 8.72
N LYS A 152 18.72 7.87 7.57
CA LYS A 152 18.84 9.31 7.39
C LYS A 152 17.78 10.04 8.21
N HIS A 153 18.20 11.10 8.88
CA HIS A 153 17.30 11.94 9.66
C HIS A 153 16.34 12.70 8.76
N CYS A 154 15.13 12.91 9.24
CA CYS A 154 14.17 13.81 8.65
C CYS A 154 14.44 15.26 9.06
N PHE A 155 13.86 16.21 8.35
CA PHE A 155 13.97 17.63 8.61
C PHE A 155 12.67 18.36 8.30
N PHE A 156 12.51 19.55 8.88
CA PHE A 156 11.38 20.43 8.61
C PHE A 156 11.79 21.58 7.69
N LEU A 157 10.94 21.87 6.70
CA LEU A 157 11.13 23.04 5.85
C LEU A 157 10.73 24.30 6.62
N GLU A 158 11.56 25.32 6.52
CA GLU A 158 11.26 26.64 7.07
C GLU A 158 10.08 27.28 6.32
N LYS A 159 9.34 28.15 7.02
CA LYS A 159 8.19 28.86 6.45
C LYS A 159 8.53 29.64 5.17
N LYS A 160 9.74 30.20 5.08
CA LYS A 160 10.20 30.92 3.88
C LYS A 160 10.27 30.05 2.61
N ILE A 161 10.45 28.71 2.79
CA ILE A 161 10.49 27.75 1.70
C ILE A 161 9.10 27.15 1.44
N SER A 162 8.38 26.81 2.51
CA SER A 162 7.08 26.15 2.44
C SER A 162 5.88 27.11 2.22
N GLY A 163 6.10 28.41 2.40
CA GLY A 163 5.07 29.46 2.28
C GLY A 163 4.17 29.57 3.49
N GLU A 164 3.77 28.45 4.09
CA GLU A 164 2.81 28.39 5.20
C GLU A 164 3.32 27.41 6.27
N ASP A 165 3.17 27.75 7.55
CA ASP A 165 3.54 26.88 8.65
C ASP A 165 2.48 25.82 8.97
N THR A 166 2.86 24.81 9.76
CA THR A 166 2.00 23.68 10.14
C THR A 166 0.71 24.10 10.85
N LEU A 167 0.78 25.09 11.74
CA LEU A 167 -0.39 25.53 12.51
C LEU A 167 -1.39 26.24 11.63
N SER A 168 -0.93 27.15 10.77
CA SER A 168 -1.77 27.85 9.79
C SER A 168 -2.46 26.91 8.82
N LYS A 169 -1.73 25.90 8.31
CA LYS A 169 -2.33 24.85 7.46
C LYS A 169 -3.42 24.06 8.19
N LYS A 170 -3.14 23.65 9.43
CA LYS A 170 -4.10 22.91 10.26
C LYS A 170 -5.36 23.74 10.49
N GLU A 171 -5.22 24.99 10.91
CA GLU A 171 -6.34 25.92 11.13
C GLU A 171 -7.17 26.09 9.86
N ARG A 172 -6.54 26.34 8.72
CA ARG A 172 -7.20 26.48 7.42
C ARG A 172 -7.99 25.22 7.01
N ILE A 173 -7.49 24.02 7.36
CA ILE A 173 -8.19 22.77 7.10
C ILE A 173 -9.44 22.70 7.98
N PHE A 174 -9.29 22.89 9.30
CA PHE A 174 -10.41 22.77 10.24
C PHE A 174 -11.48 23.86 10.07
N ASN A 175 -11.15 25.00 9.48
CA ASN A 175 -12.12 26.02 9.09
C ASN A 175 -13.00 25.60 7.90
N LYS A 176 -12.57 24.58 7.12
CA LYS A 176 -13.30 24.08 5.95
C LYS A 176 -14.09 22.77 6.19
N ILE A 177 -13.86 22.13 7.32
CA ILE A 177 -14.49 20.85 7.65
C ILE A 177 -15.21 20.95 8.98
N ASN A 178 -16.29 20.17 9.12
CA ASN A 178 -17.05 20.08 10.35
C ASN A 178 -16.81 18.75 11.05
N TYR A 179 -15.53 18.48 11.41
CA TYR A 179 -15.11 17.29 12.14
C TYR A 179 -14.18 17.68 13.29
N ASP A 180 -14.18 16.87 14.34
CA ASP A 180 -13.33 17.12 15.51
C ASP A 180 -11.90 16.61 15.32
N PHE A 181 -11.71 15.62 14.45
CA PHE A 181 -10.42 15.06 14.12
C PHE A 181 -10.35 14.50 12.70
N LEU A 182 -9.13 14.36 12.20
CA LEU A 182 -8.80 13.72 10.92
C LEU A 182 -7.79 12.59 11.18
N ILE A 183 -8.06 11.44 10.61
CA ILE A 183 -7.09 10.35 10.52
C ILE A 183 -6.43 10.43 9.15
N LEU A 184 -5.13 10.70 9.11
CA LEU A 184 -4.35 10.79 7.89
C LEU A 184 -3.44 9.56 7.78
N THR A 185 -3.56 8.84 6.67
CA THR A 185 -2.76 7.65 6.36
C THR A 185 -1.84 7.85 5.16
N SER A 186 -2.02 8.93 4.37
CA SER A 186 -1.11 9.32 3.30
C SER A 186 0.08 10.08 3.86
N SER A 187 1.26 9.48 3.76
CA SER A 187 2.51 10.10 4.21
C SER A 187 2.82 11.41 3.47
N GLU A 188 2.47 11.50 2.17
CA GLU A 188 2.66 12.74 1.40
C GLU A 188 1.82 13.90 1.98
N SER A 189 0.55 13.65 2.27
CA SER A 189 -0.36 14.65 2.85
C SER A 189 0.13 15.10 4.23
N ILE A 190 0.63 14.16 5.04
CA ILE A 190 1.18 14.46 6.36
C ILE A 190 2.47 15.28 6.24
N CYS A 191 3.38 14.88 5.35
CA CYS A 191 4.62 15.61 5.08
C CYS A 191 4.35 17.02 4.57
N TRP A 192 3.32 17.20 3.72
CA TRP A 192 2.87 18.53 3.31
C TRP A 192 2.32 19.34 4.48
N LEU A 193 1.42 18.77 5.29
CA LEU A 193 0.80 19.45 6.43
C LEU A 193 1.86 19.94 7.42
N MET A 194 2.82 19.08 7.73
CA MET A 194 3.84 19.34 8.74
C MET A 194 5.10 20.01 8.21
N ASN A 195 5.20 20.31 6.91
CA ASN A 195 6.45 20.73 6.26
C ASN A 195 7.62 19.75 6.50
N LEU A 196 7.31 18.48 6.74
CA LEU A 196 8.26 17.41 7.05
C LEU A 196 8.83 16.82 5.78
N ARG A 197 10.13 16.55 5.75
CA ARG A 197 10.80 15.84 4.65
C ARG A 197 11.72 14.76 5.22
N GLY A 198 11.92 13.71 4.44
CA GLY A 198 12.76 12.58 4.81
C GLY A 198 13.20 11.76 3.61
N PHE A 199 13.75 10.58 3.87
CA PHE A 199 14.46 9.77 2.87
C PHE A 199 14.00 8.32 2.90
N ASP A 200 12.70 8.08 3.14
CA ASP A 200 12.15 6.72 3.21
C ASP A 200 11.89 6.10 1.85
N LEU A 201 11.69 6.95 0.85
CA LEU A 201 11.62 6.57 -0.55
C LEU A 201 12.77 7.18 -1.33
N GLU A 202 13.24 6.43 -2.31
CA GLU A 202 14.14 6.96 -3.31
C GLU A 202 13.41 7.97 -4.20
N HIS A 203 14.03 9.09 -4.52
CA HIS A 203 13.48 10.17 -5.36
C HIS A 203 12.21 10.88 -4.82
N THR A 204 11.71 10.51 -3.65
CA THR A 204 10.54 11.16 -3.03
C THR A 204 10.85 11.55 -1.59
N PRO A 205 10.99 12.84 -1.27
CA PRO A 205 11.51 13.29 0.02
C PRO A 205 10.42 13.25 1.12
N ILE A 206 9.92 12.07 1.43
CA ILE A 206 8.90 11.85 2.47
C ILE A 206 9.41 10.99 3.62
N VAL A 207 8.71 11.10 4.75
CA VAL A 207 8.80 10.21 5.90
C VAL A 207 7.57 9.31 5.89
N LEU A 208 7.75 8.01 5.99
CA LEU A 208 6.63 7.09 6.19
C LEU A 208 6.02 7.35 7.56
N CYS A 209 4.76 7.77 7.58
CA CYS A 209 4.08 8.16 8.81
C CYS A 209 2.56 8.08 8.66
N LYS A 210 1.87 8.07 9.79
CA LYS A 210 0.42 8.25 9.92
C LYS A 210 0.17 9.35 10.93
N ALA A 211 -0.99 10.00 10.91
CA ALA A 211 -1.30 11.05 11.87
C ALA A 211 -2.77 11.07 12.27
N ILE A 212 -3.00 11.45 13.52
CA ILE A 212 -4.30 11.88 14.02
C ILE A 212 -4.19 13.37 14.31
N VAL A 213 -5.00 14.16 13.62
CA VAL A 213 -4.97 15.63 13.69
C VAL A 213 -6.26 16.11 14.31
N THR A 214 -6.17 16.93 15.36
CA THR A 214 -7.30 17.62 15.99
C THR A 214 -7.15 19.13 15.83
N LYS A 215 -8.15 19.89 16.25
CA LYS A 215 -8.06 21.36 16.28
C LYS A 215 -6.87 21.85 17.11
N THR A 216 -6.49 21.13 18.18
CA THR A 216 -5.47 21.55 19.14
C THR A 216 -4.13 20.84 18.99
N SER A 217 -4.09 19.63 18.43
CA SER A 217 -2.90 18.77 18.43
C SER A 217 -2.73 17.96 17.15
N ILE A 218 -1.51 17.45 16.94
CA ILE A 218 -1.16 16.46 15.94
C ILE A 218 -0.42 15.32 16.64
N LYS A 219 -0.94 14.12 16.57
CA LYS A 219 -0.21 12.90 16.93
C LYS A 219 0.39 12.31 15.66
N LEU A 220 1.72 12.31 15.55
CA LEU A 220 2.47 11.79 14.41
C LEU A 220 3.04 10.43 14.78
N PHE A 221 2.63 9.38 14.06
CA PHE A 221 3.10 7.99 14.25
C PHE A 221 4.13 7.65 13.17
N THR A 222 5.36 7.34 13.60
CA THR A 222 6.49 7.11 12.67
C THR A 222 7.64 6.35 13.36
N ASP A 223 8.75 6.13 12.66
CA ASP A 223 9.99 5.64 13.25
C ASP A 223 10.71 6.79 13.95
N LEU A 224 10.72 6.77 15.29
CA LEU A 224 11.28 7.83 16.12
C LEU A 224 12.79 8.03 15.92
N ASN A 225 13.52 7.02 15.46
CA ASN A 225 14.96 7.11 15.20
C ASN A 225 15.32 8.06 14.05
N LYS A 226 14.33 8.49 13.26
CA LYS A 226 14.53 9.45 12.16
C LYS A 226 14.62 10.90 12.63
N PHE A 227 14.26 11.17 13.86
CA PHE A 227 14.31 12.51 14.41
C PHE A 227 15.59 12.69 15.22
N PRO A 228 16.49 13.65 14.87
CA PRO A 228 17.74 13.90 15.57
C PRO A 228 17.53 14.44 16.99
N SER A 229 16.35 15.01 17.25
CA SER A 229 15.91 15.54 18.55
C SER A 229 14.40 15.40 18.65
N LYS A 230 13.82 15.61 19.82
CA LYS A 230 12.36 15.68 19.96
C LYS A 230 11.82 16.74 19.00
N VAL A 231 10.74 16.37 18.29
CA VAL A 231 10.05 17.30 17.40
C VAL A 231 9.59 18.51 18.20
N ASN A 232 10.18 19.65 17.93
CA ASN A 232 9.87 20.90 18.63
C ASN A 232 8.87 21.75 17.81
N VAL A 233 7.74 21.15 17.46
CA VAL A 233 6.62 21.89 16.84
C VAL A 233 5.49 21.91 17.84
N LYS A 234 5.05 23.13 18.20
CA LYS A 234 3.98 23.33 19.19
C LYS A 234 2.73 22.52 18.80
N GLY A 235 2.20 21.74 19.75
CA GLY A 235 1.02 20.91 19.54
C GLY A 235 1.25 19.62 18.72
N VAL A 236 2.52 19.25 18.47
CA VAL A 236 2.88 17.97 17.81
C VAL A 236 3.50 17.03 18.82
N GLN A 237 2.96 15.80 18.87
CA GLN A 237 3.49 14.68 19.62
C GLN A 237 3.92 13.58 18.64
N THR A 238 5.17 13.13 18.72
CA THR A 238 5.66 11.97 17.95
C THR A 238 5.51 10.68 18.75
N LEU A 239 5.00 9.64 18.10
CA LEU A 239 4.68 8.33 18.66
C LEU A 239 5.23 7.23 17.74
N CYS A 240 5.44 6.04 18.29
CA CYS A 240 5.86 4.90 17.49
C CYS A 240 4.70 4.39 16.60
N PHE A 241 5.00 3.88 15.40
CA PHE A 241 3.99 3.28 14.50
C PHE A 241 3.06 2.27 15.17
N LYS A 242 3.58 1.46 16.08
CA LYS A 242 2.80 0.43 16.77
C LYS A 242 1.65 1.00 17.60
N GLU A 243 1.76 2.24 18.04
CA GLU A 243 0.75 2.93 18.85
C GLU A 243 -0.42 3.46 18.01
N PHE A 244 -0.32 3.42 16.67
CA PHE A 244 -1.41 3.84 15.80
C PHE A 244 -2.57 2.83 15.75
N GLU A 245 -2.27 1.54 15.95
CA GLU A 245 -3.23 0.43 15.87
C GLU A 245 -3.73 -0.02 17.25
N SER A 246 -3.19 0.55 18.31
CA SER A 246 -3.59 0.33 19.71
C SER A 246 -4.63 1.35 20.16
#